data_87aa5adb066e17d2fccb60c419d703df
#
_entry.id   87aa5adb066e17d2fccb60c419d703df
#
_cell.length_a   1.000
_cell.length_b   1.000
_cell.length_c   1.000
_cell.angle_alpha   90.00
_cell.angle_beta   90.00
_cell.angle_gamma   90.00
#
_symmetry.space_group_name_H-M   'P 1'
#
loop_
_entity.id
_entity.type
_entity.pdbx_description
1 polymer ?
#
loop_
_entity_poly.entity_id
_entity_poly.type
_entity_poly.pdbx_seq_one_letter_code
_entity_poly.pdbx_strand_id
1 'polypeptide(L)'
;MKYMIVTQTFPPRTGGMQNVMDSISKRLSVSNETHIFPDHYLSKDYGSKNLNIHIHNNFSPKILRPFIKKLLLNVFCKSNDVIICDSWKSLNAVPKNINKVFVFAHGQEFLSKDKKVERIKKSLNRVSCIICSSHYTANLIDKLKITNIKKLVIPPTYSLNKILKKKKKSSENPKKVSLLTICRLERRKGILPVLKCLSNLNKNKLLKPFQWNICGQGLQFEEIRENIKKLNLTDQVFLIGKINNNLKQKFLESSDVFVMPSYKVNKSIEGFGISYIEAAAHKIPSISGIDGGITDAVIDSKTGWCVDPLDQEKLTKALKESINNKEKRQIFG
;
A
#
# COMPACT_ATOMS: atom_id res chain seq x y z
N MET A 1 -8.32 17.12 -24.73
CA MET A 1 -8.08 17.17 -23.28
C MET A 1 -7.01 16.16 -22.97
N LYS A 2 -5.93 16.57 -22.30
CA LYS A 2 -4.81 15.69 -21.95
C LYS A 2 -4.81 15.43 -20.44
N TYR A 3 -4.25 14.31 -20.06
CA TYR A 3 -4.04 13.98 -18.66
C TYR A 3 -2.55 14.12 -18.30
N MET A 4 -2.25 14.91 -17.30
CA MET A 4 -0.90 15.17 -16.80
C MET A 4 -0.71 14.47 -15.45
N ILE A 5 0.09 13.42 -15.42
CA ILE A 5 0.41 12.67 -14.19
C ILE A 5 1.68 13.23 -13.58
N VAL A 6 1.54 13.93 -12.47
CA VAL A 6 2.65 14.61 -11.78
C VAL A 6 2.99 13.80 -10.53
N THR A 7 4.16 13.16 -10.53
CA THR A 7 4.50 12.18 -9.50
C THR A 7 5.93 12.30 -9.00
N GLN A 8 6.14 12.05 -7.70
CA GLN A 8 7.46 11.92 -7.07
C GLN A 8 7.95 10.47 -7.11
N THR A 9 7.02 9.53 -7.12
CA THR A 9 7.33 8.11 -7.02
C THR A 9 6.54 7.32 -8.08
N PHE A 10 7.27 6.71 -9.02
CA PHE A 10 6.71 5.95 -10.13
C PHE A 10 7.56 4.69 -10.38
N PRO A 11 7.09 3.63 -11.07
CA PRO A 11 7.95 2.53 -11.48
C PRO A 11 9.22 3.05 -12.23
N PRO A 12 10.37 2.36 -12.15
CA PRO A 12 10.62 1.03 -11.58
C PRO A 12 10.73 0.96 -10.05
N ARG A 13 10.56 2.08 -9.35
CA ARG A 13 10.47 2.05 -7.88
C ARG A 13 9.25 1.24 -7.46
N THR A 14 9.42 0.39 -6.45
CA THR A 14 8.37 -0.50 -5.96
C THR A 14 7.65 0.09 -4.76
N GLY A 15 6.33 -0.03 -4.72
CA GLY A 15 5.47 0.40 -3.62
C GLY A 15 4.01 0.57 -4.05
N GLY A 16 3.11 0.65 -3.08
CA GLY A 16 1.68 0.72 -3.36
C GLY A 16 1.28 1.95 -4.17
N MET A 17 1.79 3.12 -3.81
CA MET A 17 1.48 4.38 -4.50
C MET A 17 1.98 4.39 -5.95
N GLN A 18 3.19 3.84 -6.19
CA GLN A 18 3.74 3.68 -7.51
C GLN A 18 2.84 2.83 -8.40
N ASN A 19 2.33 1.72 -7.86
CA ASN A 19 1.42 0.83 -8.58
C ASN A 19 0.08 1.52 -8.89
N VAL A 20 -0.44 2.33 -7.98
CA VAL A 20 -1.68 3.10 -8.19
C VAL A 20 -1.49 4.11 -9.33
N MET A 21 -0.43 4.92 -9.28
CA MET A 21 -0.18 5.92 -10.32
C MET A 21 0.12 5.28 -11.69
N ASP A 22 0.83 4.16 -11.71
CA ASP A 22 1.06 3.35 -12.92
C ASP A 22 -0.26 2.85 -13.52
N SER A 23 -1.11 2.27 -12.70
CA SER A 23 -2.40 1.73 -13.15
C SER A 23 -3.32 2.81 -13.69
N ILE A 24 -3.38 3.97 -13.03
CA ILE A 24 -4.14 5.14 -13.49
C ILE A 24 -3.60 5.63 -14.82
N SER A 25 -2.29 5.81 -14.95
CA SER A 25 -1.65 6.27 -16.19
C SER A 25 -1.97 5.35 -17.36
N LYS A 26 -1.84 4.04 -17.18
CA LYS A 26 -2.15 3.03 -18.20
C LYS A 26 -3.64 3.01 -18.56
N ARG A 27 -4.51 3.15 -17.57
CA ARG A 27 -5.96 3.14 -17.83
C ARG A 27 -6.42 4.38 -18.59
N LEU A 28 -5.92 5.54 -18.23
CA LEU A 28 -6.24 6.80 -18.92
C LEU A 28 -5.71 6.81 -20.35
N SER A 29 -4.53 6.28 -20.58
CA SER A 29 -3.86 6.29 -21.88
C SER A 29 -4.49 5.37 -22.94
N VAL A 30 -5.41 4.50 -22.56
CA VAL A 30 -6.17 3.66 -23.52
C VAL A 30 -7.02 4.54 -24.44
N SER A 31 -7.61 5.61 -23.93
CA SER A 31 -8.55 6.46 -24.67
C SER A 31 -8.15 7.94 -24.70
N ASN A 32 -7.05 8.31 -24.03
CA ASN A 32 -6.64 9.70 -23.89
C ASN A 32 -5.13 9.87 -23.99
N GLU A 33 -4.71 11.02 -24.49
CA GLU A 33 -3.31 11.43 -24.44
C GLU A 33 -2.89 11.67 -22.97
N THR A 34 -1.88 10.92 -22.51
CA THR A 34 -1.44 10.93 -21.11
C THR A 34 0.04 11.24 -21.01
N HIS A 35 0.38 12.31 -20.31
CA HIS A 35 1.73 12.76 -20.08
C HIS A 35 2.17 12.45 -18.65
N ILE A 36 3.35 11.88 -18.45
CA ILE A 36 3.90 11.51 -17.15
C ILE A 36 5.13 12.36 -16.85
N PHE A 37 5.10 13.04 -15.69
CA PHE A 37 6.18 13.90 -15.18
C PHE A 37 6.76 13.31 -13.89
N PRO A 38 7.67 12.32 -13.97
CA PRO A 38 8.27 11.66 -12.80
C PRO A 38 9.44 12.46 -12.22
N ASP A 39 9.85 12.15 -10.98
CA ASP A 39 11.08 12.67 -10.35
C ASP A 39 12.32 11.77 -10.60
N HIS A 40 12.26 10.84 -11.55
CA HIS A 40 13.35 9.96 -11.90
C HIS A 40 13.20 9.50 -13.34
N TYR A 41 14.25 8.91 -13.87
CA TYR A 41 14.25 8.38 -15.23
C TYR A 41 13.32 7.18 -15.36
N LEU A 42 12.52 7.19 -16.41
CA LEU A 42 11.76 6.07 -16.93
C LEU A 42 12.33 5.67 -18.29
N SER A 43 12.41 4.37 -18.56
CA SER A 43 12.72 3.87 -19.89
C SER A 43 11.74 4.40 -20.93
N LYS A 44 12.22 4.67 -22.13
CA LYS A 44 11.35 5.05 -23.27
C LYS A 44 10.36 3.94 -23.63
N ASP A 45 10.70 2.69 -23.30
CA ASP A 45 9.83 1.52 -23.54
C ASP A 45 8.75 1.33 -22.46
N TYR A 46 8.66 2.26 -21.52
CA TYR A 46 7.57 2.24 -20.54
C TYR A 46 6.23 2.50 -21.24
N GLY A 47 5.33 1.58 -21.07
CA GLY A 47 4.05 1.57 -21.79
C GLY A 47 4.10 0.59 -22.95
N SER A 48 3.11 -0.26 -23.08
CA SER A 48 2.99 -1.15 -24.25
C SER A 48 2.75 -0.34 -25.52
N LYS A 49 3.05 -0.92 -26.68
CA LYS A 49 2.93 -0.28 -28.01
C LYS A 49 1.55 0.34 -28.33
N ASN A 50 0.52 0.03 -27.54
CA ASN A 50 -0.87 0.46 -27.77
C ASN A 50 -1.33 1.58 -26.79
N LEU A 51 -0.43 2.19 -26.02
CA LEU A 51 -0.78 3.22 -25.04
C LEU A 51 -0.30 4.59 -25.51
N ASN A 52 -1.19 5.58 -25.46
CA ASN A 52 -0.86 6.97 -25.79
C ASN A 52 -0.22 7.66 -24.57
N ILE A 53 1.04 7.29 -24.27
CA ILE A 53 1.83 7.78 -23.12
C ILE A 53 3.04 8.57 -23.60
N HIS A 54 3.19 9.78 -23.08
CA HIS A 54 4.35 10.64 -23.28
C HIS A 54 5.08 10.84 -21.96
N ILE A 55 6.39 10.50 -21.91
CA ILE A 55 7.20 10.57 -20.69
C ILE A 55 8.11 11.79 -20.76
N HIS A 56 8.00 12.64 -19.75
CA HIS A 56 8.84 13.83 -19.56
C HIS A 56 9.85 13.58 -18.43
N ASN A 57 10.94 12.90 -18.76
CA ASN A 57 11.99 12.55 -17.82
C ASN A 57 12.70 13.78 -17.24
N ASN A 58 13.02 13.72 -15.95
CA ASN A 58 13.72 14.78 -15.25
C ASN A 58 15.07 14.27 -14.72
N PHE A 59 16.15 14.68 -15.41
CA PHE A 59 17.52 14.30 -15.10
C PHE A 59 18.21 15.24 -14.10
N SER A 60 17.53 16.31 -13.68
CA SER A 60 18.11 17.33 -12.82
C SER A 60 18.39 16.82 -11.39
N PRO A 61 19.33 17.47 -10.66
CA PRO A 61 19.53 17.24 -9.23
C PRO A 61 18.23 17.36 -8.44
N LYS A 62 18.12 16.61 -7.34
CA LYS A 62 16.87 16.52 -6.54
C LYS A 62 16.28 17.88 -6.17
N ILE A 63 17.11 18.87 -5.86
CA ILE A 63 16.70 20.23 -5.45
C ILE A 63 16.01 20.97 -6.59
N LEU A 64 16.49 20.80 -7.83
CA LEU A 64 15.96 21.50 -9.02
C LEU A 64 14.75 20.82 -9.65
N ARG A 65 14.46 19.57 -9.31
CA ARG A 65 13.37 18.78 -9.92
C ARG A 65 12.00 19.45 -9.89
N PRO A 66 11.54 20.03 -8.77
CA PRO A 66 10.24 20.72 -8.75
C PRO A 66 10.19 21.92 -9.70
N PHE A 67 11.29 22.66 -9.82
CA PHE A 67 11.40 23.82 -10.71
C PHE A 67 11.37 23.39 -12.19
N ILE A 68 12.21 22.43 -12.57
CA ILE A 68 12.26 21.90 -13.95
C ILE A 68 10.90 21.31 -14.33
N LYS A 69 10.29 20.52 -13.42
CA LYS A 69 8.95 19.96 -13.62
C LYS A 69 7.90 21.04 -13.85
N LYS A 70 7.99 22.16 -13.12
CA LYS A 70 7.10 23.31 -13.32
C LYS A 70 7.29 23.95 -14.70
N LEU A 71 8.52 24.10 -15.17
CA LEU A 71 8.79 24.60 -16.52
C LEU A 71 8.21 23.66 -17.59
N LEU A 72 8.44 22.36 -17.46
CA LEU A 72 7.87 21.37 -18.38
C LEU A 72 6.34 21.43 -18.39
N LEU A 73 5.72 21.51 -17.23
CA LEU A 73 4.24 21.60 -17.14
C LEU A 73 3.73 22.90 -17.78
N ASN A 74 4.43 24.03 -17.63
CA ASN A 74 4.04 25.28 -18.29
C ASN A 74 4.10 25.19 -19.83
N VAL A 75 5.03 24.40 -20.37
CA VAL A 75 5.17 24.19 -21.82
C VAL A 75 4.09 23.23 -22.37
N PHE A 76 3.85 22.12 -21.66
CA PHE A 76 3.01 21.05 -22.18
C PHE A 76 1.54 21.12 -21.78
N CYS A 77 1.20 21.89 -20.73
CA CYS A 77 -0.13 21.92 -20.13
C CYS A 77 -0.95 23.13 -20.60
N LYS A 78 -2.21 22.88 -20.99
CA LYS A 78 -3.19 23.93 -21.31
C LYS A 78 -4.22 24.04 -20.18
N SER A 79 -4.92 25.17 -20.08
CA SER A 79 -5.92 25.43 -19.03
C SER A 79 -7.02 24.38 -18.91
N ASN A 80 -7.38 23.73 -20.01
CA ASN A 80 -8.44 22.71 -20.08
C ASN A 80 -7.94 21.29 -19.76
N ASP A 81 -6.65 21.09 -19.57
CA ASP A 81 -6.09 19.76 -19.26
C ASP A 81 -6.34 19.38 -17.80
N VAL A 82 -6.27 18.08 -17.54
CA VAL A 82 -6.47 17.51 -16.20
C VAL A 82 -5.13 17.14 -15.60
N ILE A 83 -4.83 17.64 -14.41
CA ILE A 83 -3.64 17.28 -13.65
C ILE A 83 -4.00 16.33 -12.53
N ILE A 84 -3.26 15.23 -12.41
CA ILE A 84 -3.38 14.26 -11.33
C ILE A 84 -2.04 14.15 -10.60
N CYS A 85 -2.03 14.54 -9.33
CA CYS A 85 -0.85 14.53 -8.47
C CYS A 85 -0.86 13.34 -7.51
N ASP A 86 0.28 12.66 -7.37
CA ASP A 86 0.43 11.54 -6.42
C ASP A 86 0.43 11.99 -4.95
N SER A 87 0.70 13.25 -4.68
CA SER A 87 0.76 13.82 -3.33
C SER A 87 0.71 15.35 -3.33
N TRP A 88 0.46 15.94 -2.16
CA TRP A 88 0.48 17.39 -1.99
C TRP A 88 1.81 18.05 -2.41
N LYS A 89 2.93 17.32 -2.30
CA LYS A 89 4.24 17.85 -2.71
C LYS A 89 4.34 18.06 -4.22
N SER A 90 3.71 17.19 -4.99
CA SER A 90 3.67 17.30 -6.46
C SER A 90 2.92 18.54 -6.93
N LEU A 91 2.01 19.08 -6.11
CA LEU A 91 1.30 20.34 -6.38
C LEU A 91 2.23 21.54 -6.53
N ASN A 92 3.43 21.51 -5.92
CA ASN A 92 4.38 22.62 -6.04
C ASN A 92 4.85 22.88 -7.49
N ALA A 93 4.79 21.86 -8.33
CA ALA A 93 5.16 21.98 -9.74
C ALA A 93 4.00 22.38 -10.64
N VAL A 94 2.75 22.31 -10.17
CA VAL A 94 1.55 22.58 -10.96
C VAL A 94 1.38 24.09 -11.20
N PRO A 95 1.19 24.54 -12.47
CA PRO A 95 0.90 25.95 -12.80
C PRO A 95 -0.38 26.45 -12.12
N LYS A 96 -0.44 27.76 -11.82
CA LYS A 96 -1.59 28.36 -11.12
C LYS A 96 -2.86 28.51 -11.99
N ASN A 97 -2.69 28.57 -13.29
CA ASN A 97 -3.76 28.77 -14.27
C ASN A 97 -4.53 27.49 -14.65
N ILE A 98 -4.25 26.37 -13.99
CA ILE A 98 -4.93 25.10 -14.25
C ILE A 98 -6.07 24.92 -13.26
N ASN A 99 -7.28 24.68 -13.78
CA ASN A 99 -8.51 24.59 -13.00
C ASN A 99 -8.87 23.14 -12.59
N LYS A 100 -8.39 22.12 -13.34
CA LYS A 100 -8.75 20.72 -13.10
C LYS A 100 -7.57 19.96 -12.46
N VAL A 101 -7.38 20.17 -11.16
CA VAL A 101 -6.26 19.55 -10.41
C VAL A 101 -6.81 18.60 -9.37
N PHE A 102 -6.39 17.33 -9.49
CA PHE A 102 -6.70 16.24 -8.55
C PHE A 102 -5.45 15.85 -7.80
N VAL A 103 -5.57 15.56 -6.50
CA VAL A 103 -4.45 15.14 -5.68
C VAL A 103 -4.81 13.93 -4.83
N PHE A 104 -3.92 12.94 -4.79
CA PHE A 104 -4.05 11.82 -3.88
C PHE A 104 -3.56 12.16 -2.49
N ALA A 105 -4.30 11.71 -1.48
CA ALA A 105 -4.01 11.80 -0.06
C ALA A 105 -3.89 10.39 0.54
N HIS A 106 -2.81 10.14 1.30
CA HIS A 106 -2.44 8.80 1.78
C HIS A 106 -2.47 8.65 3.31
N GLY A 107 -2.69 9.75 4.07
CA GLY A 107 -2.90 9.77 5.50
C GLY A 107 -1.70 10.22 6.33
N GLN A 108 -0.54 9.57 6.25
CA GLN A 108 0.61 9.87 7.11
C GLN A 108 1.11 11.32 7.03
N GLU A 109 1.02 11.94 5.88
CA GLU A 109 1.44 13.33 5.63
C GLU A 109 0.68 14.35 6.46
N PHE A 110 -0.55 14.02 6.88
CA PHE A 110 -1.44 14.91 7.65
C PHE A 110 -1.29 14.78 9.17
N LEU A 111 -0.51 13.82 9.65
CA LEU A 111 -0.24 13.62 11.08
C LEU A 111 0.84 14.57 11.65
N SER A 112 1.44 15.39 10.82
CA SER A 112 2.38 16.40 11.27
C SER A 112 1.65 17.55 11.94
N LYS A 113 2.23 18.12 12.99
CA LYS A 113 1.85 19.41 13.56
C LYS A 113 2.82 20.49 13.03
N ASP A 114 2.43 21.77 13.03
CA ASP A 114 3.29 22.91 12.76
C ASP A 114 3.31 23.42 11.31
N LYS A 115 4.34 24.21 10.98
CA LYS A 115 4.56 24.88 9.69
C LYS A 115 4.34 23.99 8.45
N LYS A 116 4.51 22.67 8.58
CA LYS A 116 4.26 21.73 7.49
C LYS A 116 2.76 21.61 7.19
N VAL A 117 1.90 21.61 8.21
CA VAL A 117 0.43 21.54 8.03
C VAL A 117 -0.07 22.76 7.30
N GLU A 118 0.40 23.95 7.64
CA GLU A 118 0.01 25.19 6.95
C GLU A 118 0.45 25.19 5.46
N ARG A 119 1.64 24.65 5.17
CA ARG A 119 2.07 24.47 3.78
C ARG A 119 1.18 23.48 3.02
N ILE A 120 0.76 22.40 3.67
CA ILE A 120 -0.17 21.43 3.09
C ILE A 120 -1.51 22.08 2.81
N LYS A 121 -2.09 22.80 3.77
CA LYS A 121 -3.35 23.53 3.60
C LYS A 121 -3.28 24.49 2.40
N LYS A 122 -2.25 25.34 2.36
CA LYS A 122 -2.04 26.29 1.26
C LYS A 122 -1.92 25.60 -0.10
N SER A 123 -1.27 24.43 -0.15
CA SER A 123 -1.15 23.66 -1.40
C SER A 123 -2.48 23.04 -1.81
N LEU A 124 -3.25 22.54 -0.84
CA LEU A 124 -4.54 21.88 -1.11
C LEU A 124 -5.63 22.88 -1.50
N ASN A 125 -5.62 24.14 -1.00
CA ASN A 125 -6.65 25.15 -1.31
C ASN A 125 -6.82 25.48 -2.79
N ARG A 126 -5.96 24.97 -3.67
CA ARG A 126 -6.00 25.23 -5.11
C ARG A 126 -6.35 24.01 -5.95
N VAL A 127 -6.78 22.91 -5.33
CA VAL A 127 -7.16 21.71 -6.07
C VAL A 127 -8.67 21.61 -6.25
N SER A 128 -9.09 21.01 -7.34
CA SER A 128 -10.51 20.76 -7.61
C SER A 128 -11.08 19.64 -6.74
N CYS A 129 -10.23 18.65 -6.44
CA CYS A 129 -10.65 17.49 -5.65
C CYS A 129 -9.47 16.82 -4.98
N ILE A 130 -9.68 16.37 -3.73
CA ILE A 130 -8.75 15.52 -2.99
C ILE A 130 -9.29 14.09 -3.04
N ILE A 131 -8.47 13.16 -3.54
CA ILE A 131 -8.78 11.74 -3.58
C ILE A 131 -8.14 11.08 -2.37
N CYS A 132 -8.94 10.67 -1.40
CA CYS A 132 -8.51 10.05 -0.16
C CYS A 132 -8.47 8.52 -0.32
N SER A 133 -7.39 7.89 0.10
CA SER A 133 -7.22 6.44 0.03
C SER A 133 -8.13 5.67 1.00
N SER A 134 -8.72 6.35 2.00
CA SER A 134 -9.58 5.76 3.04
C SER A 134 -10.43 6.82 3.71
N HIS A 135 -11.49 6.40 4.41
CA HIS A 135 -12.28 7.28 5.28
C HIS A 135 -11.42 7.89 6.40
N TYR A 136 -10.47 7.12 6.94
CA TYR A 136 -9.49 7.65 7.89
C TYR A 136 -8.72 8.84 7.31
N THR A 137 -8.23 8.73 6.07
CA THR A 137 -7.51 9.82 5.40
C THR A 137 -8.41 11.03 5.16
N ALA A 138 -9.66 10.80 4.76
CA ALA A 138 -10.65 11.89 4.61
C ALA A 138 -10.89 12.63 5.92
N ASN A 139 -11.07 11.90 7.03
CA ASN A 139 -11.22 12.47 8.37
C ASN A 139 -10.00 13.29 8.83
N LEU A 140 -8.77 12.89 8.43
CA LEU A 140 -7.58 13.68 8.70
C LEU A 140 -7.59 15.02 7.95
N ILE A 141 -8.09 15.03 6.71
CA ILE A 141 -8.23 16.25 5.92
C ILE A 141 -9.31 17.17 6.51
N ASP A 142 -10.42 16.61 7.03
CA ASP A 142 -11.45 17.40 7.71
C ASP A 142 -10.90 18.16 8.92
N LYS A 143 -10.01 17.53 9.68
CA LYS A 143 -9.31 18.19 10.81
C LYS A 143 -8.43 19.36 10.39
N LEU A 144 -8.05 19.44 9.13
CA LEU A 144 -7.32 20.60 8.61
C LEU A 144 -8.21 21.83 8.41
N LYS A 145 -9.54 21.68 8.49
CA LYS A 145 -10.52 22.77 8.28
C LYS A 145 -10.32 23.48 6.93
N ILE A 146 -10.06 22.72 5.87
CA ILE A 146 -9.99 23.24 4.51
C ILE A 146 -11.42 23.30 3.99
N THR A 147 -11.90 24.53 3.70
CA THR A 147 -13.25 24.77 3.18
C THR A 147 -13.26 24.73 1.65
N ASN A 148 -14.44 24.46 1.08
CA ASN A 148 -14.74 24.55 -0.36
C ASN A 148 -13.96 23.62 -1.31
N ILE A 149 -13.41 22.50 -0.82
CA ILE A 149 -12.74 21.52 -1.67
C ILE A 149 -13.50 20.19 -1.62
N LYS A 150 -13.83 19.68 -2.81
CA LYS A 150 -14.41 18.35 -2.96
C LYS A 150 -13.45 17.30 -2.46
N LYS A 151 -13.92 16.38 -1.62
CA LYS A 151 -13.20 15.18 -1.19
C LYS A 151 -13.93 13.95 -1.72
N LEU A 152 -13.19 12.98 -2.21
CA LEU A 152 -13.69 11.67 -2.60
C LEU A 152 -12.86 10.60 -1.91
N VAL A 153 -13.54 9.64 -1.31
CA VAL A 153 -12.88 8.42 -0.82
C VAL A 153 -12.88 7.41 -1.95
N ILE A 154 -11.70 7.14 -2.50
CA ILE A 154 -11.49 6.16 -3.57
C ILE A 154 -10.37 5.24 -3.10
N PRO A 155 -10.72 4.09 -2.49
CA PRO A 155 -9.72 3.12 -2.06
C PRO A 155 -8.88 2.61 -3.23
N PRO A 156 -7.58 2.35 -3.02
CA PRO A 156 -6.76 1.68 -4.02
C PRO A 156 -7.35 0.33 -4.39
N THR A 157 -7.34 0.02 -5.67
CA THR A 157 -7.86 -1.25 -6.21
C THR A 157 -6.72 -2.14 -6.71
N TYR A 158 -6.99 -3.43 -6.80
CA TYR A 158 -6.09 -4.41 -7.41
C TYR A 158 -6.64 -4.86 -8.76
N SER A 159 -5.77 -4.97 -9.77
CA SER A 159 -6.20 -5.35 -11.12
C SER A 159 -6.59 -6.84 -11.20
N LEU A 160 -7.86 -7.11 -11.45
CA LEU A 160 -8.42 -8.45 -11.59
C LEU A 160 -7.83 -9.27 -12.75
N ASN A 161 -7.31 -8.61 -13.79
CA ASN A 161 -6.73 -9.31 -14.95
C ASN A 161 -5.55 -10.23 -14.61
N LYS A 162 -4.96 -10.08 -13.42
CA LYS A 162 -3.91 -10.95 -12.89
C LYS A 162 -4.45 -12.15 -12.09
N ILE A 163 -5.74 -12.14 -11.73
CA ILE A 163 -6.34 -13.13 -10.80
C ILE A 163 -6.97 -14.32 -11.57
N LEU A 164 -7.39 -14.12 -12.81
CA LEU A 164 -8.23 -15.08 -13.55
C LEU A 164 -7.52 -16.37 -14.00
N LYS A 165 -6.23 -16.52 -13.76
CA LYS A 165 -5.54 -17.80 -13.91
C LYS A 165 -5.56 -18.55 -12.57
N LYS A 166 -6.72 -19.10 -12.19
CA LYS A 166 -6.80 -20.07 -11.10
C LYS A 166 -5.94 -21.28 -11.43
N LYS A 167 -4.69 -21.29 -10.98
CA LYS A 167 -4.01 -22.55 -10.72
C LYS A 167 -4.54 -23.08 -9.39
N LYS A 168 -4.96 -24.36 -9.38
CA LYS A 168 -5.25 -25.11 -8.14
C LYS A 168 -4.14 -24.81 -7.12
N LYS A 169 -4.52 -24.52 -5.87
CA LYS A 169 -3.60 -24.48 -4.73
C LYS A 169 -2.79 -25.78 -4.69
N SER A 170 -1.62 -25.79 -5.25
CA SER A 170 -0.60 -26.76 -4.94
C SER A 170 0.21 -26.17 -3.79
N SER A 171 -0.29 -26.31 -2.55
CA SER A 171 0.61 -26.15 -1.42
C SER A 171 1.69 -27.24 -1.57
N GLU A 172 2.94 -26.85 -1.57
CA GLU A 172 4.06 -27.80 -1.56
C GLU A 172 3.96 -28.78 -0.38
N ASN A 173 3.17 -28.40 0.64
CA ASN A 173 2.86 -29.25 1.77
C ASN A 173 1.39 -29.07 2.21
N PRO A 174 0.42 -29.86 1.71
CA PRO A 174 -1.01 -29.74 2.03
C PRO A 174 -1.34 -29.95 3.52
N LYS A 175 -0.38 -30.40 4.32
CA LYS A 175 -0.53 -30.63 5.76
C LYS A 175 -0.26 -29.39 6.62
N LYS A 176 0.38 -28.33 6.07
CA LYS A 176 0.73 -27.11 6.82
C LYS A 176 -0.11 -25.91 6.36
N VAL A 177 -0.54 -25.09 7.31
CA VAL A 177 -1.21 -23.80 7.01
C VAL A 177 -0.15 -22.76 6.65
N SER A 178 -0.29 -22.13 5.49
CA SER A 178 0.65 -21.14 4.98
C SER A 178 0.24 -19.72 5.35
N LEU A 179 1.01 -19.08 6.21
CA LEU A 179 0.87 -17.66 6.56
C LEU A 179 1.79 -16.81 5.69
N LEU A 180 1.37 -15.60 5.34
CA LEU A 180 2.11 -14.68 4.49
C LEU A 180 2.10 -13.26 5.05
N THR A 181 3.26 -12.62 5.04
CA THR A 181 3.40 -11.17 5.22
C THR A 181 4.18 -10.58 4.05
N ILE A 182 3.67 -9.51 3.45
CA ILE A 182 4.38 -8.75 2.40
C ILE A 182 4.34 -7.28 2.76
N CYS A 183 5.45 -6.72 3.27
CA CYS A 183 5.50 -5.34 3.68
C CYS A 183 6.95 -4.80 3.80
N ARG A 184 7.09 -3.49 4.03
CA ARG A 184 8.33 -2.96 4.61
C ARG A 184 8.44 -3.40 6.06
N LEU A 185 9.58 -3.95 6.46
CA LEU A 185 9.80 -4.44 7.82
C LEU A 185 10.06 -3.28 8.78
N GLU A 186 8.96 -2.70 9.25
CA GLU A 186 8.90 -1.57 10.18
C GLU A 186 8.11 -1.98 11.43
N ARG A 187 8.45 -1.41 12.59
CA ARG A 187 7.83 -1.73 13.89
C ARG A 187 6.29 -1.74 13.83
N ARG A 188 5.72 -0.75 13.17
CA ARG A 188 4.27 -0.61 13.03
C ARG A 188 3.57 -1.77 12.28
N LYS A 189 4.31 -2.69 11.67
CA LYS A 189 3.72 -3.84 10.94
C LYS A 189 3.35 -5.03 11.81
N GLY A 190 3.67 -4.96 13.11
CA GLY A 190 3.21 -5.92 14.11
C GLY A 190 3.85 -7.30 14.05
N ILE A 191 4.99 -7.46 13.35
CA ILE A 191 5.64 -8.79 13.16
C ILE A 191 6.14 -9.36 14.49
N LEU A 192 6.80 -8.56 15.32
CA LEU A 192 7.35 -9.03 16.60
C LEU A 192 6.28 -9.49 17.60
N PRO A 193 5.15 -8.78 17.79
CA PRO A 193 4.02 -9.31 18.56
C PRO A 193 3.51 -10.66 18.07
N VAL A 194 3.39 -10.84 16.74
CA VAL A 194 2.95 -12.12 16.14
C VAL A 194 3.94 -13.24 16.45
N LEU A 195 5.25 -13.00 16.32
CA LEU A 195 6.28 -14.00 16.67
C LEU A 195 6.16 -14.46 18.12
N LYS A 196 5.95 -13.54 19.08
CA LYS A 196 5.78 -13.88 20.50
C LYS A 196 4.54 -14.75 20.72
N CYS A 197 3.40 -14.39 20.14
CA CYS A 197 2.17 -15.18 20.24
C CYS A 197 2.33 -16.58 19.62
N LEU A 198 2.91 -16.67 18.42
CA LEU A 198 3.14 -17.95 17.76
C LEU A 198 4.08 -18.86 18.55
N SER A 199 5.14 -18.32 19.14
CA SER A 199 6.04 -19.11 20.02
C SER A 199 5.29 -19.70 21.21
N ASN A 200 4.49 -18.89 21.91
CA ASN A 200 3.71 -19.34 23.05
C ASN A 200 2.69 -20.42 22.66
N LEU A 201 1.97 -20.20 21.57
CA LEU A 201 1.00 -21.17 21.04
C LEU A 201 1.66 -22.49 20.60
N ASN A 202 2.83 -22.40 19.97
CA ASN A 202 3.58 -23.57 19.49
C ASN A 202 4.15 -24.41 20.64
N LYS A 203 4.72 -23.76 21.67
CA LYS A 203 5.19 -24.43 22.88
C LYS A 203 4.09 -25.24 23.57
N ASN A 204 2.88 -24.71 23.60
CA ASN A 204 1.72 -25.36 24.21
C ASN A 204 1.01 -26.33 23.25
N LYS A 205 1.54 -26.59 22.05
CA LYS A 205 0.96 -27.49 21.04
C LYS A 205 -0.49 -27.16 20.66
N LEU A 206 -0.85 -25.86 20.65
CA LEU A 206 -2.20 -25.38 20.41
C LEU A 206 -2.50 -25.09 18.93
N LEU A 207 -1.51 -25.26 18.04
CA LEU A 207 -1.61 -24.97 16.63
C LEU A 207 -1.48 -26.23 15.77
N LYS A 208 -2.25 -26.28 14.69
CA LYS A 208 -1.95 -27.17 13.56
C LYS A 208 -0.59 -26.80 12.95
N PRO A 209 0.08 -27.73 12.26
CA PRO A 209 1.31 -27.42 11.54
C PRO A 209 1.13 -26.22 10.63
N PHE A 210 2.05 -25.26 10.72
CA PHE A 210 2.03 -24.04 9.94
C PHE A 210 3.42 -23.65 9.42
N GLN A 211 3.44 -22.79 8.43
CA GLN A 211 4.63 -22.05 8.01
C GLN A 211 4.28 -20.59 7.79
N TRP A 212 5.21 -19.69 8.10
CA TRP A 212 5.02 -18.26 7.90
C TRP A 212 6.14 -17.66 7.06
N ASN A 213 5.80 -17.18 5.86
CA ASN A 213 6.72 -16.51 4.97
C ASN A 213 6.62 -14.98 5.17
N ILE A 214 7.71 -14.35 5.58
CA ILE A 214 7.82 -12.90 5.79
C ILE A 214 8.65 -12.31 4.65
N CYS A 215 7.98 -11.61 3.73
CA CYS A 215 8.58 -11.01 2.56
C CYS A 215 8.72 -9.50 2.74
N GLY A 216 9.93 -8.98 2.56
CA GLY A 216 10.22 -7.56 2.63
C GLY A 216 11.59 -7.23 3.17
N GLN A 217 11.88 -5.94 3.21
CA GLN A 217 13.08 -5.37 3.81
C GLN A 217 12.71 -4.15 4.65
N GLY A 218 13.55 -3.76 5.57
CA GLY A 218 13.34 -2.59 6.43
C GLY A 218 14.20 -2.63 7.68
N LEU A 219 14.05 -1.61 8.52
CA LEU A 219 14.88 -1.41 9.72
C LEU A 219 14.78 -2.55 10.74
N GLN A 220 13.68 -3.31 10.73
CA GLN A 220 13.50 -4.43 11.66
C GLN A 220 13.98 -5.78 11.12
N PHE A 221 14.60 -5.85 9.93
CA PHE A 221 14.99 -7.13 9.33
C PHE A 221 15.84 -7.98 10.28
N GLU A 222 16.91 -7.42 10.84
CA GLU A 222 17.81 -8.12 11.74
C GLU A 222 17.14 -8.48 13.08
N GLU A 223 16.40 -7.55 13.66
CA GLU A 223 15.65 -7.78 14.89
C GLU A 223 14.63 -8.94 14.75
N ILE A 224 13.94 -9.00 13.62
CA ILE A 224 13.01 -10.10 13.31
C ILE A 224 13.78 -11.42 13.18
N ARG A 225 14.92 -11.43 12.49
CA ARG A 225 15.78 -12.61 12.31
C ARG A 225 16.25 -13.18 13.65
N GLU A 226 16.72 -12.32 14.53
CA GLU A 226 17.17 -12.70 15.88
C GLU A 226 16.02 -13.24 16.74
N ASN A 227 14.84 -12.58 16.68
CA ASN A 227 13.67 -13.05 17.43
C ASN A 227 13.15 -14.40 16.92
N ILE A 228 13.19 -14.70 15.62
CA ILE A 228 12.86 -16.03 15.09
C ILE A 228 13.72 -17.11 15.75
N LYS A 229 15.04 -16.88 15.86
CA LYS A 229 15.97 -17.81 16.52
C LYS A 229 15.69 -17.93 18.03
N LYS A 230 15.63 -16.80 18.74
CA LYS A 230 15.40 -16.73 20.19
C LYS A 230 14.10 -17.39 20.62
N LEU A 231 13.08 -17.32 19.78
CA LEU A 231 11.76 -17.89 20.05
C LEU A 231 11.59 -19.33 19.56
N ASN A 232 12.65 -19.97 19.03
CA ASN A 232 12.66 -21.31 18.48
C ASN A 232 11.60 -21.54 17.38
N LEU A 233 11.54 -20.60 16.42
CA LEU A 233 10.58 -20.62 15.30
C LEU A 233 11.25 -20.85 13.94
N THR A 234 12.51 -21.26 13.90
CA THR A 234 13.31 -21.40 12.66
C THR A 234 12.74 -22.39 11.66
N ASP A 235 12.03 -23.44 12.13
CA ASP A 235 11.41 -24.46 11.29
C ASP A 235 10.03 -24.05 10.75
N GLN A 236 9.44 -22.97 11.28
CA GLN A 236 8.10 -22.51 10.93
C GLN A 236 8.09 -21.14 10.29
N VAL A 237 9.06 -20.27 10.59
CA VAL A 237 9.07 -18.86 10.14
C VAL A 237 10.27 -18.59 9.25
N PHE A 238 9.99 -18.16 8.03
CA PHE A 238 10.97 -17.93 6.98
C PHE A 238 11.03 -16.44 6.63
N LEU A 239 12.17 -15.80 6.89
CA LEU A 239 12.42 -14.40 6.51
C LEU A 239 13.02 -14.35 5.11
N ILE A 240 12.16 -14.14 4.10
CA ILE A 240 12.50 -14.29 2.67
C ILE A 240 13.30 -13.07 2.13
N GLY A 241 13.14 -11.91 2.73
CA GLY A 241 13.72 -10.67 2.20
C GLY A 241 12.90 -10.07 1.05
N LYS A 242 13.56 -9.27 0.23
CA LYS A 242 12.91 -8.57 -0.90
C LYS A 242 12.55 -9.57 -2.00
N ILE A 243 11.32 -9.49 -2.49
CA ILE A 243 10.80 -10.34 -3.56
C ILE A 243 10.40 -9.50 -4.78
N ASN A 244 10.44 -10.11 -5.96
CA ASN A 244 9.90 -9.54 -7.20
C ASN A 244 8.40 -9.84 -7.36
N ASN A 245 7.77 -9.27 -8.37
CA ASN A 245 6.34 -9.42 -8.62
C ASN A 245 5.94 -10.88 -8.92
N ASN A 246 6.79 -11.66 -9.60
CA ASN A 246 6.48 -13.05 -9.93
C ASN A 246 6.48 -13.92 -8.67
N LEU A 247 7.46 -13.74 -7.79
CA LEU A 247 7.52 -14.46 -6.52
C LEU A 247 6.41 -14.02 -5.55
N LYS A 248 6.08 -12.71 -5.54
CA LYS A 248 4.93 -12.17 -4.81
C LYS A 248 3.64 -12.87 -5.24
N GLN A 249 3.41 -13.01 -6.54
CA GLN A 249 2.24 -13.69 -7.06
C GLN A 249 2.17 -15.16 -6.59
N LYS A 250 3.29 -15.90 -6.68
CA LYS A 250 3.38 -17.30 -6.19
C LYS A 250 3.02 -17.42 -4.71
N PHE A 251 3.56 -16.53 -3.85
CA PHE A 251 3.22 -16.52 -2.43
C PHE A 251 1.74 -16.22 -2.18
N LEU A 252 1.16 -15.25 -2.90
CA LEU A 252 -0.27 -14.96 -2.79
C LEU A 252 -1.15 -16.14 -3.27
N GLU A 253 -0.74 -16.88 -4.30
CA GLU A 253 -1.48 -18.04 -4.79
C GLU A 253 -1.41 -19.26 -3.86
N SER A 254 -0.36 -19.38 -3.04
CA SER A 254 -0.10 -20.54 -2.18
C SER A 254 -0.39 -20.33 -0.69
N SER A 255 -0.80 -19.13 -0.28
CA SER A 255 -1.02 -18.81 1.13
C SER A 255 -2.47 -18.96 1.56
N ASP A 256 -2.67 -19.26 2.85
CA ASP A 256 -3.98 -19.46 3.48
C ASP A 256 -4.43 -18.27 4.34
N VAL A 257 -3.49 -17.52 4.91
CA VAL A 257 -3.78 -16.34 5.77
C VAL A 257 -2.72 -15.26 5.53
N PHE A 258 -3.16 -14.04 5.34
CA PHE A 258 -2.28 -12.88 5.30
C PHE A 258 -2.16 -12.26 6.71
N VAL A 259 -0.94 -12.08 7.20
CA VAL A 259 -0.70 -11.63 8.58
C VAL A 259 0.09 -10.35 8.60
N MET A 260 -0.54 -9.24 8.93
CA MET A 260 0.11 -7.93 9.07
C MET A 260 -0.70 -7.03 10.03
N PRO A 261 -0.76 -7.34 11.33
CA PRO A 261 -1.54 -6.56 12.29
C PRO A 261 -0.85 -5.22 12.56
N SER A 262 -0.96 -4.31 11.60
CA SER A 262 -0.32 -3.00 11.67
C SER A 262 -0.98 -2.11 12.70
N TYR A 263 -0.17 -1.33 13.42
CA TYR A 263 -0.63 -0.41 14.45
C TYR A 263 0.10 0.93 14.36
N LYS A 264 -0.43 1.93 15.06
CA LYS A 264 0.19 3.26 15.09
C LYS A 264 1.44 3.25 15.95
N VAL A 265 2.56 3.72 15.39
CA VAL A 265 3.81 3.97 16.11
C VAL A 265 4.20 5.42 15.87
N ASN A 266 4.12 6.24 16.91
CA ASN A 266 4.33 7.70 16.81
C ASN A 266 3.42 8.34 15.73
N LYS A 267 4.04 8.94 14.71
CA LYS A 267 3.36 9.56 13.54
C LYS A 267 3.24 8.60 12.36
N SER A 268 3.62 7.35 12.51
CA SER A 268 3.56 6.34 11.43
C SER A 268 2.34 5.45 11.59
N ILE A 269 1.49 5.41 10.59
CA ILE A 269 0.23 4.66 10.56
C ILE A 269 -0.03 4.13 9.16
N GLU A 270 -0.86 3.10 9.04
CA GLU A 270 -1.31 2.60 7.74
C GLU A 270 -2.41 3.50 7.17
N GLY A 271 -2.20 4.05 5.97
CA GLY A 271 -3.20 4.90 5.31
C GLY A 271 -4.36 4.11 4.72
N PHE A 272 -4.12 2.88 4.28
CA PHE A 272 -5.12 1.95 3.76
C PHE A 272 -4.65 0.49 3.88
N GLY A 273 -3.47 0.16 3.30
CA GLY A 273 -2.92 -1.19 3.32
C GLY A 273 -3.24 -2.00 2.06
N ILE A 274 -2.66 -1.58 0.93
CA ILE A 274 -2.87 -2.25 -0.38
C ILE A 274 -2.57 -3.75 -0.33
N SER A 275 -1.62 -4.19 0.51
CA SER A 275 -1.29 -5.62 0.66
C SER A 275 -2.47 -6.47 1.15
N TYR A 276 -3.41 -5.90 1.92
CA TYR A 276 -4.63 -6.61 2.31
C TYR A 276 -5.55 -6.85 1.11
N ILE A 277 -5.70 -5.84 0.24
CA ILE A 277 -6.52 -5.98 -0.97
C ILE A 277 -5.87 -6.96 -1.96
N GLU A 278 -4.53 -6.99 -2.02
CA GLU A 278 -3.81 -7.98 -2.82
C GLU A 278 -4.07 -9.40 -2.31
N ALA A 279 -4.10 -9.60 -0.99
CA ALA A 279 -4.44 -10.89 -0.37
C ALA A 279 -5.91 -11.24 -0.61
N ALA A 280 -6.85 -10.31 -0.36
CA ALA A 280 -8.28 -10.51 -0.58
C ALA A 280 -8.60 -10.88 -2.03
N ALA A 281 -7.90 -10.28 -3.01
CA ALA A 281 -8.03 -10.63 -4.42
C ALA A 281 -7.66 -12.10 -4.73
N HIS A 282 -6.86 -12.73 -3.87
CA HIS A 282 -6.51 -14.16 -3.94
C HIS A 282 -7.34 -15.02 -2.97
N LYS A 283 -8.42 -14.46 -2.41
CA LYS A 283 -9.29 -15.13 -1.42
C LYS A 283 -8.53 -15.56 -0.16
N ILE A 284 -7.61 -14.73 0.30
CA ILE A 284 -6.82 -14.94 1.49
C ILE A 284 -7.35 -14.00 2.58
N PRO A 285 -7.96 -14.51 3.66
CA PRO A 285 -8.38 -13.70 4.79
C PRO A 285 -7.18 -13.11 5.52
N SER A 286 -7.35 -11.95 6.14
CA SER A 286 -6.26 -11.21 6.77
C SER A 286 -6.39 -11.16 8.29
N ILE A 287 -5.26 -11.32 9.00
CA ILE A 287 -5.11 -10.79 10.35
C ILE A 287 -4.54 -9.39 10.22
N SER A 288 -5.34 -8.39 10.51
CA SER A 288 -5.00 -6.97 10.35
C SER A 288 -4.99 -6.23 11.70
N GLY A 289 -4.45 -5.02 11.69
CA GLY A 289 -4.62 -4.07 12.78
C GLY A 289 -5.97 -3.37 12.74
N ILE A 290 -6.15 -2.44 13.68
CA ILE A 290 -7.38 -1.63 13.81
C ILE A 290 -7.13 -0.14 13.57
N ASP A 291 -5.87 0.27 13.44
CA ASP A 291 -5.47 1.67 13.34
C ASP A 291 -5.45 2.20 11.90
N GLY A 292 -5.82 3.46 11.74
CA GLY A 292 -5.72 4.16 10.46
C GLY A 292 -6.78 3.75 9.45
N GLY A 293 -6.38 3.61 8.19
CA GLY A 293 -7.29 3.22 7.10
C GLY A 293 -7.39 1.71 6.88
N ILE A 294 -6.91 0.88 7.82
CA ILE A 294 -6.93 -0.58 7.70
C ILE A 294 -8.36 -1.11 7.66
N THR A 295 -9.26 -0.52 8.46
CA THR A 295 -10.67 -0.92 8.54
C THR A 295 -11.46 -0.68 7.24
N ASP A 296 -10.92 0.10 6.32
CA ASP A 296 -11.47 0.23 4.97
C ASP A 296 -11.01 -0.93 4.05
N ALA A 297 -9.90 -1.58 4.39
CA ALA A 297 -9.33 -2.68 3.60
C ALA A 297 -9.71 -4.07 4.13
N VAL A 298 -9.90 -4.20 5.45
CA VAL A 298 -10.28 -5.46 6.10
C VAL A 298 -11.48 -5.20 7.01
N ILE A 299 -12.56 -5.95 6.78
CA ILE A 299 -13.81 -5.86 7.56
C ILE A 299 -13.76 -6.98 8.60
N ASP A 300 -13.76 -6.60 9.89
CA ASP A 300 -13.69 -7.57 10.97
C ASP A 300 -14.80 -8.60 10.89
N SER A 301 -14.43 -9.85 11.16
CA SER A 301 -15.34 -11.01 11.15
C SER A 301 -16.06 -11.26 9.81
N LYS A 302 -15.65 -10.57 8.72
CA LYS A 302 -16.16 -10.77 7.36
C LYS A 302 -15.06 -11.12 6.35
N THR A 303 -13.96 -10.35 6.35
CA THR A 303 -12.82 -10.58 5.44
C THR A 303 -11.53 -10.86 6.18
N GLY A 304 -11.59 -10.99 7.51
CA GLY A 304 -10.45 -11.27 8.36
C GLY A 304 -10.72 -10.99 9.83
N TRP A 305 -9.66 -10.96 10.60
CA TRP A 305 -9.60 -10.65 12.02
C TRP A 305 -8.90 -9.31 12.22
N CYS A 306 -9.62 -8.32 12.75
CA CYS A 306 -9.05 -7.01 13.06
C CYS A 306 -8.68 -6.94 14.55
N VAL A 307 -7.38 -6.85 14.86
CA VAL A 307 -6.89 -6.90 16.25
C VAL A 307 -5.82 -5.87 16.51
N ASP A 308 -5.80 -5.32 17.72
CA ASP A 308 -4.64 -4.58 18.21
C ASP A 308 -3.50 -5.58 18.46
N PRO A 309 -2.33 -5.49 17.80
CA PRO A 309 -1.23 -6.42 18.05
C PRO A 309 -0.60 -6.27 19.44
N LEU A 310 -0.89 -5.22 20.17
CA LEU A 310 -0.46 -5.02 21.55
C LEU A 310 -1.39 -5.72 22.55
N ASP A 311 -2.62 -6.04 22.15
CA ASP A 311 -3.53 -6.91 22.91
C ASP A 311 -3.16 -8.38 22.61
N GLN A 312 -2.32 -8.93 23.48
CA GLN A 312 -1.77 -10.28 23.32
C GLN A 312 -2.86 -11.37 23.33
N GLU A 313 -3.93 -11.17 24.08
CA GLU A 313 -5.03 -12.15 24.16
C GLU A 313 -5.81 -12.22 22.84
N LYS A 314 -6.25 -11.07 22.32
CA LYS A 314 -6.97 -11.01 21.05
C LYS A 314 -6.12 -11.46 19.87
N LEU A 315 -4.84 -11.06 19.84
CA LEU A 315 -3.91 -11.51 18.81
C LEU A 315 -3.71 -13.03 18.84
N THR A 316 -3.53 -13.60 20.03
CA THR A 316 -3.40 -15.04 20.24
C THR A 316 -4.64 -15.79 19.77
N LYS A 317 -5.83 -15.30 20.13
CA LYS A 317 -7.11 -15.87 19.69
C LYS A 317 -7.25 -15.84 18.15
N ALA A 318 -6.96 -14.70 17.52
CA ALA A 318 -7.01 -14.56 16.07
C ALA A 318 -6.03 -15.49 15.34
N LEU A 319 -4.80 -15.61 15.82
CA LEU A 319 -3.79 -16.53 15.28
C LEU A 319 -4.23 -17.99 15.45
N LYS A 320 -4.67 -18.40 16.64
CA LYS A 320 -5.16 -19.76 16.90
C LYS A 320 -6.35 -20.11 16.01
N GLU A 321 -7.31 -19.22 15.88
CA GLU A 321 -8.48 -19.43 15.05
C GLU A 321 -8.13 -19.48 13.56
N SER A 322 -7.33 -18.55 13.06
CA SER A 322 -6.93 -18.51 11.65
C SER A 322 -6.12 -19.73 11.21
N ILE A 323 -5.31 -20.30 12.10
CA ILE A 323 -4.51 -21.51 11.78
C ILE A 323 -5.35 -22.78 11.93
N ASN A 324 -6.15 -22.90 12.98
CA ASN A 324 -6.84 -24.15 13.30
C ASN A 324 -8.19 -24.31 12.58
N ASN A 325 -8.86 -23.22 12.22
CA ASN A 325 -10.20 -23.24 11.64
C ASN A 325 -10.18 -22.99 10.13
N LYS A 326 -10.19 -24.10 9.35
CA LYS A 326 -10.23 -24.03 7.87
C LYS A 326 -11.50 -23.40 7.33
N GLU A 327 -12.63 -23.68 7.95
CA GLU A 327 -13.95 -23.18 7.54
C GLU A 327 -14.02 -21.64 7.62
N LYS A 328 -13.59 -21.07 8.75
CA LYS A 328 -13.50 -19.61 8.89
C LYS A 328 -12.59 -18.97 7.86
N ARG A 329 -11.45 -19.59 7.54
CA ARG A 329 -10.58 -19.08 6.46
C ARG A 329 -11.30 -19.08 5.10
N GLN A 330 -12.18 -20.05 4.84
CA GLN A 330 -12.94 -20.13 3.60
C GLN A 330 -14.07 -19.09 3.56
N ILE A 331 -14.71 -18.83 4.69
CA ILE A 331 -15.79 -17.83 4.81
C ILE A 331 -15.23 -16.40 4.63
N PHE A 332 -14.08 -16.10 5.22
CA PHE A 332 -13.46 -14.77 5.20
C PHE A 332 -12.62 -14.50 3.93
N GLY A 333 -12.30 -15.51 3.13
CA GLY A 333 -11.45 -15.43 1.94
C GLY A 333 -12.21 -15.29 0.57
#